data_7fe181fb1a798b5d83e1d26379a4e49d
#
_entry.id   7fe181fb1a798b5d83e1d26379a4e49d
#
_cell.length_a   1.000
_cell.length_b   1.000
_cell.length_c   1.000
_cell.angle_alpha   90.00
_cell.angle_beta   90.00
_cell.angle_gamma   90.00
#
_symmetry.space_group_name_H-M   'P 1'
#
loop_
_entity.id
_entity.type
_entity.pdbx_description
1 polymer ?
#
loop_
_entity_poly.entity_id
_entity_poly.type
_entity_poly.pdbx_seq_one_letter_code
_entity_poly.pdbx_strand_id
1 'polypeptide(L)'
;MRRGIWLAGLIVAASLTGVPAPQARAVPAPDIEFIYDTTVRKQYSFANTADAIAYAHGICDKITGGASYGQVIGDVKNDVQPNDEYSANYLISNAVNIYCPAQLWQLRNSAGKYVPPPQ
;
A
#
# COMPACT_ATOMS: atom_id res chain seq x y z
N MET A 1 -33.27 -44.97 -34.40
CA MET A 1 -33.18 -44.43 -34.12
C MET A 1 -33.05 -43.65 -33.40
N ARG A 2 -32.91 -43.33 -33.12
CA ARG A 2 -32.89 -42.52 -32.63
C ARG A 2 -32.44 -41.94 -31.89
N ARG A 3 -32.16 -41.60 -31.77
CA ARG A 3 -31.96 -41.11 -31.31
C ARG A 3 -31.57 -40.27 -30.80
N GLY A 4 -31.21 -39.81 -30.63
CA GLY A 4 -30.82 -38.91 -30.14
C GLY A 4 -30.82 -38.13 -29.56
N ILE A 5 -30.88 -37.83 -29.31
CA ILE A 5 -30.94 -37.09 -28.89
C ILE A 5 -30.56 -36.52 -28.08
N TRP A 6 -30.35 -36.10 -27.82
CA TRP A 6 -30.20 -35.49 -27.22
C TRP A 6 -29.64 -34.81 -26.64
N LEU A 7 -29.46 -34.56 -26.45
CA LEU A 7 -29.09 -33.97 -26.02
C LEU A 7 -28.87 -33.11 -25.58
N ALA A 8 -28.82 -32.77 -25.46
CA ALA A 8 -28.79 -31.94 -25.32
C ALA A 8 -28.66 -31.07 -24.50
N GLY A 9 -29.06 -30.75 -24.05
CA GLY A 9 -29.14 -29.84 -23.33
C GLY A 9 -28.24 -29.33 -22.51
N LEU A 10 -27.94 -29.55 -22.27
CA LEU A 10 -27.29 -29.19 -21.55
C LEU A 10 -26.63 -28.21 -21.37
N ILE A 11 -26.37 -27.85 -21.54
CA ILE A 11 -25.67 -27.01 -21.62
C ILE A 11 -25.75 -25.90 -21.08
N VAL A 12 -26.55 -25.56 -21.11
CA VAL A 12 -26.83 -24.54 -20.71
C VAL A 12 -26.43 -24.07 -19.54
N ALA A 13 -26.50 -24.69 -18.68
CA ALA A 13 -26.23 -24.25 -17.45
C ALA A 13 -24.96 -23.56 -17.31
N ALA A 14 -24.11 -23.99 -18.03
CA ALA A 14 -22.87 -23.46 -17.91
C ALA A 14 -22.83 -22.01 -18.09
N SER A 15 -23.58 -21.55 -18.93
CA SER A 15 -23.49 -20.19 -19.28
C SER A 15 -23.78 -19.32 -18.10
N LEU A 16 -24.55 -19.81 -17.23
CA LEU A 16 -24.92 -18.98 -16.21
C LEU A 16 -23.85 -18.60 -15.34
N THR A 17 -22.98 -19.46 -15.16
CA THR A 17 -21.97 -19.22 -14.20
C THR A 17 -20.89 -18.36 -14.71
N GLY A 18 -20.92 -18.12 -15.98
CA GLY A 18 -19.84 -17.36 -16.55
C GLY A 18 -19.82 -15.89 -16.16
N VAL A 19 -20.85 -15.39 -15.54
CA VAL A 19 -20.91 -13.99 -15.25
C VAL A 19 -20.89 -13.77 -13.74
N PRO A 20 -19.75 -13.47 -13.19
CA PRO A 20 -19.72 -13.13 -11.78
C PRO A 20 -20.43 -11.81 -11.57
N ALA A 21 -21.16 -11.74 -10.52
CA ALA A 21 -21.77 -10.48 -10.13
C ALA A 21 -20.67 -9.49 -9.80
N PRO A 22 -20.85 -8.22 -10.09
CA PRO A 22 -19.92 -7.22 -9.63
C PRO A 22 -19.91 -7.28 -8.12
N GLN A 23 -18.74 -7.39 -7.59
CA GLN A 23 -18.60 -7.47 -6.14
C GLN A 23 -18.19 -6.13 -5.61
N ALA A 24 -18.86 -5.73 -4.56
CA ALA A 24 -18.37 -4.63 -3.80
C ALA A 24 -17.04 -5.07 -3.20
N ARG A 25 -16.00 -4.40 -3.53
CA ARG A 25 -14.69 -4.76 -3.01
C ARG A 25 -14.49 -4.09 -1.69
N ALA A 26 -14.21 -4.90 -0.70
CA ALA A 26 -13.77 -4.35 0.57
C ALA A 26 -12.41 -3.70 0.38
N VAL A 27 -12.16 -2.61 1.08
CA VAL A 27 -10.84 -2.00 1.12
C VAL A 27 -9.91 -2.97 1.82
N PRO A 28 -8.74 -3.29 1.26
CA PRO A 28 -7.81 -4.20 1.92
C PRO A 28 -7.46 -3.72 3.32
N ALA A 29 -7.32 -4.65 4.25
CA ALA A 29 -7.00 -4.31 5.63
C ALA A 29 -5.74 -3.45 5.78
N PRO A 30 -4.65 -3.71 5.04
CA PRO A 30 -3.49 -2.83 5.10
C PRO A 30 -3.82 -1.37 4.76
N ASP A 31 -4.66 -1.16 3.76
CA ASP A 31 -5.04 0.19 3.37
C ASP A 31 -5.86 0.88 4.46
N ILE A 32 -6.74 0.15 5.11
CA ILE A 32 -7.53 0.71 6.21
C ILE A 32 -6.62 1.17 7.34
N GLU A 33 -5.67 0.32 7.71
CA GLU A 33 -4.72 0.64 8.77
C GLU A 33 -3.88 1.86 8.41
N PHE A 34 -3.34 1.88 7.21
CA PHE A 34 -2.51 2.99 6.77
C PHE A 34 -3.28 4.30 6.74
N ILE A 35 -4.49 4.28 6.19
CA ILE A 35 -5.33 5.48 6.11
C ILE A 35 -5.68 5.98 7.51
N TYR A 36 -6.01 5.06 8.41
CA TYR A 36 -6.32 5.47 9.78
C TYR A 36 -5.12 6.19 10.41
N ASP A 37 -3.94 5.60 10.29
CA ASP A 37 -2.74 6.16 10.90
C ASP A 37 -2.34 7.50 10.28
N THR A 38 -2.60 7.70 9.01
CA THR A 38 -2.12 8.89 8.29
C THR A 38 -3.18 9.96 8.10
N THR A 39 -4.44 9.64 8.28
CA THR A 39 -5.53 10.60 8.10
C THR A 39 -6.17 10.97 9.44
N VAL A 40 -6.41 9.98 10.28
CA VAL A 40 -7.09 10.20 11.54
C VAL A 40 -6.10 10.57 12.65
N ARG A 41 -5.03 9.79 12.76
CA ARG A 41 -4.08 9.99 13.87
C ARG A 41 -3.10 11.11 13.63
N LYS A 42 -2.68 11.32 12.39
CA LYS A 42 -1.59 12.25 12.12
C LYS A 42 -1.93 13.36 11.12
N GLN A 43 -2.85 13.12 10.22
CA GLN A 43 -3.32 14.12 9.25
C GLN A 43 -2.20 14.71 8.37
N TYR A 44 -1.64 13.87 7.54
CA TYR A 44 -0.67 14.32 6.55
C TYR A 44 -1.36 15.05 5.39
N SER A 45 -0.57 15.83 4.65
CA SER A 45 -1.05 16.71 3.59
C SER A 45 -1.35 16.01 2.27
N PHE A 46 -1.86 14.79 2.30
CA PHE A 46 -2.25 14.11 1.07
C PHE A 46 -3.58 14.64 0.57
N ALA A 47 -3.72 14.76 -0.75
CA ALA A 47 -4.94 15.26 -1.35
C ALA A 47 -6.12 14.33 -1.12
N ASN A 48 -5.85 13.02 -1.10
CA ASN A 48 -6.88 11.99 -0.89
C ASN A 48 -6.22 10.70 -0.43
N THR A 49 -7.05 9.72 -0.07
CA THR A 49 -6.54 8.45 0.44
C THR A 49 -5.79 7.64 -0.61
N ALA A 50 -6.20 7.72 -1.86
CA ALA A 50 -5.50 7.01 -2.94
C ALA A 50 -4.07 7.53 -3.10
N ASP A 51 -3.88 8.84 -3.00
CA ASP A 51 -2.55 9.43 -3.08
C ASP A 51 -1.69 9.02 -1.89
N ALA A 52 -2.27 8.96 -0.71
CA ALA A 52 -1.54 8.52 0.48
C ALA A 52 -1.04 7.08 0.32
N ILE A 53 -1.90 6.20 -0.16
CA ILE A 53 -1.55 4.80 -0.37
C ILE A 53 -0.46 4.67 -1.43
N ALA A 54 -0.62 5.39 -2.55
CA ALA A 54 0.39 5.38 -3.62
C ALA A 54 1.74 5.88 -3.10
N TYR A 55 1.73 6.89 -2.26
CA TYR A 55 2.95 7.42 -1.66
C TYR A 55 3.63 6.36 -0.78
N ALA A 56 2.86 5.63 0.00
CA ALA A 56 3.40 4.55 0.83
C ALA A 56 4.06 3.46 -0.01
N HIS A 57 3.43 3.06 -1.11
CA HIS A 57 4.04 2.10 -2.02
C HIS A 57 5.31 2.65 -2.64
N GLY A 58 5.34 3.94 -2.93
CA GLY A 58 6.54 4.61 -3.42
C GLY A 58 7.69 4.57 -2.42
N ILE A 59 7.39 4.73 -1.13
CA ILE A 59 8.40 4.57 -0.08
C ILE A 59 8.98 3.15 -0.12
N CYS A 60 8.12 2.14 -0.20
CA CYS A 60 8.55 0.76 -0.29
C CYS A 60 9.43 0.52 -1.51
N ASP A 61 9.06 1.09 -2.66
CA ASP A 61 9.82 0.95 -3.89
C ASP A 61 11.23 1.54 -3.75
N LYS A 62 11.33 2.69 -3.12
CA LYS A 62 12.64 3.32 -2.88
C LYS A 62 13.53 2.44 -2.01
N ILE A 63 12.98 1.90 -0.94
CA ILE A 63 13.75 1.07 -0.03
C ILE A 63 14.15 -0.24 -0.69
N THR A 64 13.24 -0.85 -1.45
CA THR A 64 13.54 -2.07 -2.20
C THR A 64 14.63 -1.80 -3.23
N GLY A 65 14.65 -0.61 -3.80
CA GLY A 65 15.68 -0.20 -4.76
C GLY A 65 17.00 0.19 -4.13
N GLY A 66 17.13 0.12 -2.81
CA GLY A 66 18.40 0.40 -2.14
C GLY A 66 18.52 1.77 -1.50
N ALA A 67 17.48 2.58 -1.51
CA ALA A 67 17.55 3.89 -0.88
C ALA A 67 17.74 3.75 0.63
N SER A 68 18.58 4.61 1.18
CA SER A 68 18.81 4.62 2.62
C SER A 68 17.69 5.33 3.35
N TYR A 69 17.61 5.09 4.64
CA TYR A 69 16.68 5.82 5.50
C TYR A 69 16.86 7.34 5.35
N GLY A 70 18.11 7.81 5.34
CA GLY A 70 18.39 9.24 5.18
C GLY A 70 17.85 9.83 3.90
N GLN A 71 17.95 9.10 2.80
CA GLN A 71 17.38 9.52 1.52
C GLN A 71 15.87 9.57 1.57
N VAL A 72 15.25 8.54 2.12
CA VAL A 72 13.80 8.45 2.17
C VAL A 72 13.21 9.52 3.08
N ILE A 73 13.80 9.74 4.25
CA ILE A 73 13.28 10.75 5.16
C ILE A 73 13.46 12.17 4.60
N GLY A 74 14.54 12.39 3.85
CA GLY A 74 14.73 13.65 3.15
C GLY A 74 13.64 13.91 2.13
N ASP A 75 13.31 12.88 1.34
CA ASP A 75 12.23 12.96 0.35
C ASP A 75 10.88 13.22 1.02
N VAL A 76 10.58 12.49 2.08
CA VAL A 76 9.31 12.63 2.77
C VAL A 76 9.16 14.03 3.35
N LYS A 77 10.22 14.56 3.95
CA LYS A 77 10.18 15.92 4.52
C LYS A 77 9.97 16.97 3.44
N ASN A 78 10.44 16.69 2.23
CA ASN A 78 10.22 17.59 1.10
C ASN A 78 8.81 17.50 0.55
N ASP A 79 8.23 16.31 0.56
CA ASP A 79 7.01 16.03 -0.17
C ASP A 79 5.75 16.20 0.66
N VAL A 80 5.83 15.98 1.96
CA VAL A 80 4.63 15.81 2.79
C VAL A 80 4.72 16.64 4.06
N GLN A 81 3.61 17.25 4.46
CA GLN A 81 3.50 17.95 5.74
C GLN A 81 2.77 17.05 6.75
N PRO A 82 3.09 17.10 8.01
CA PRO A 82 4.15 17.88 8.64
C PRO A 82 5.54 17.34 8.29
N ASN A 83 6.48 18.22 8.05
CA ASN A 83 7.79 17.83 7.55
C ASN A 83 8.90 17.78 8.62
N ASP A 84 8.53 17.51 9.83
CA ASP A 84 9.50 17.31 10.91
C ASP A 84 10.00 15.86 10.95
N GLU A 85 11.09 15.65 11.68
CA GLU A 85 11.71 14.33 11.78
C GLU A 85 10.75 13.26 12.30
N TYR A 86 10.00 13.59 13.34
CA TYR A 86 9.10 12.62 13.94
C TYR A 86 7.97 12.23 12.98
N SER A 87 7.34 13.20 12.34
CA SER A 87 6.23 12.94 11.43
C SER A 87 6.69 12.19 10.19
N ALA A 88 7.85 12.55 9.64
CA ALA A 88 8.40 11.85 8.49
C ALA A 88 8.75 10.41 8.85
N ASN A 89 9.37 10.19 10.00
CA ASN A 89 9.68 8.84 10.47
C ASN A 89 8.42 8.02 10.69
N TYR A 90 7.38 8.61 11.25
CA TYR A 90 6.12 7.92 11.51
C TYR A 90 5.50 7.44 10.19
N LEU A 91 5.50 8.29 9.16
CA LEU A 91 4.97 7.93 7.86
C LEU A 91 5.76 6.79 7.22
N ILE A 92 7.09 6.90 7.23
CA ILE A 92 7.96 5.86 6.67
C ILE A 92 7.75 4.54 7.39
N SER A 93 7.73 4.57 8.70
CA SER A 93 7.58 3.37 9.51
C SER A 93 6.25 2.67 9.25
N ASN A 94 5.17 3.44 9.14
CA ASN A 94 3.87 2.87 8.81
C ASN A 94 3.87 2.24 7.43
N ALA A 95 4.41 2.96 6.43
CA ALA A 95 4.47 2.44 5.07
C ALA A 95 5.21 1.12 5.01
N VAL A 96 6.38 1.05 5.63
CA VAL A 96 7.20 -0.17 5.58
C VAL A 96 6.57 -1.30 6.38
N ASN A 97 6.10 -1.02 7.59
CA ASN A 97 5.51 -2.06 8.42
C ASN A 97 4.25 -2.65 7.80
N ILE A 98 3.47 -1.84 7.12
CA ILE A 98 2.20 -2.27 6.55
C ILE A 98 2.36 -2.87 5.17
N TYR A 99 3.16 -2.26 4.29
CA TYR A 99 3.22 -2.64 2.89
C TYR A 99 4.44 -3.44 2.47
N CYS A 100 5.56 -3.30 3.16
CA CYS A 100 6.77 -4.02 2.82
C CYS A 100 7.57 -4.43 4.06
N PRO A 101 6.95 -5.18 4.97
CA PRO A 101 7.62 -5.51 6.25
C PRO A 101 8.93 -6.28 6.07
N ALA A 102 9.10 -6.98 4.96
CA ALA A 102 10.35 -7.67 4.69
C ALA A 102 11.53 -6.71 4.54
N GLN A 103 11.28 -5.43 4.25
CA GLN A 103 12.32 -4.43 4.11
C GLN A 103 12.66 -3.72 5.42
N LEU A 104 12.00 -4.06 6.50
CA LEU A 104 12.16 -3.35 7.76
C LEU A 104 13.60 -3.42 8.28
N TRP A 105 14.23 -4.57 8.15
CA TRP A 105 15.61 -4.73 8.61
C TRP A 105 16.58 -3.85 7.82
N GLN A 106 16.38 -3.73 6.52
CA GLN A 106 17.21 -2.86 5.68
C GLN A 106 17.02 -1.40 6.06
N LEU A 107 15.79 -1.00 6.29
CA LEU A 107 15.48 0.35 6.75
C LEU A 107 16.20 0.65 8.07
N ARG A 108 16.11 -0.27 9.03
CA ARG A 108 16.75 -0.10 10.33
C ARG A 108 18.25 -0.03 10.24
N ASN A 109 18.85 -0.87 9.40
CA ASN A 109 20.30 -0.87 9.22
C ASN A 109 20.78 0.47 8.68
N SER A 110 20.12 1.02 7.70
CA SER A 110 20.50 2.32 7.16
C SER A 110 20.16 3.46 8.11
N ALA A 111 19.11 3.32 8.90
CA ALA A 111 18.73 4.31 9.88
C ALA A 111 19.80 4.46 10.98
N GLY A 112 20.48 3.38 11.30
CA GLY A 112 21.55 3.43 12.29
C GLY A 112 22.70 4.34 11.92
N LYS A 113 22.84 4.69 10.66
CA LYS A 113 23.89 5.59 10.16
C LYS A 113 23.37 7.01 9.90
N TYR A 114 22.11 7.22 10.08
CA TYR A 114 21.50 8.51 9.81
C TYR A 114 21.71 9.46 10.98
N VAL A 115 22.13 10.68 10.65
CA VAL A 115 22.29 11.75 11.64
C VAL A 115 21.25 12.81 11.30
N PRO A 116 20.25 13.00 12.15
CA PRO A 116 19.25 14.03 11.88
C PRO A 116 19.89 15.42 11.96
N PRO A 117 19.39 16.36 11.16
CA PRO A 117 19.90 17.73 11.24
C PRO A 117 19.56 18.34 12.59
N PRO A 118 20.35 19.33 13.03
CA PRO A 118 20.05 20.03 14.26
C PRO A 118 18.72 20.75 14.16
N GLN A 119 18.00 20.83 15.26
CA GLN A 119 16.70 21.46 15.32
C GLN A 119 16.80 22.91 15.77
#